data_ec0183d433958de837286f46df5d2a8b
#
_entry.id   ec0183d433958de837286f46df5d2a8b
#
_cell.length_a   1.000
_cell.length_b   1.000
_cell.length_c   1.000
_cell.angle_alpha   90.00
_cell.angle_beta   90.00
_cell.angle_gamma   90.00
#
_symmetry.space_group_name_H-M   'P 1'
#
loop_
_entity.id
_entity.type
_entity.pdbx_description
1 polymer ?
#
loop_
_entity_poly.entity_id
_entity_poly.type
_entity_poly.pdbx_seq_one_letter_code
_entity_poly.pdbx_strand_id
1 'polypeptide(L)'
;MVPAMRYVTVAIRSLLGLIFLASGLNGFLHRFPNPAMLAAVSFFSALLHSHYMVPLLCTTEVVGGALLLSGFLVPLGLAILAPVVVNIFFFHLFLAPEGLPLAITVVALELFLTFQYRAAFAGVFSSPAL
;
A
#
# COMPACT_ATOMS: atom_id res chain seq x y z
N MET A 1 -4.69 -22.07 -10.96
CA MET A 1 -3.95 -20.92 -11.55
C MET A 1 -3.01 -21.43 -12.64
N VAL A 2 -3.04 -20.79 -13.81
CA VAL A 2 -2.09 -21.09 -14.91
C VAL A 2 -0.67 -20.80 -14.39
N PRO A 3 0.34 -21.68 -14.68
CA PRO A 3 1.70 -21.45 -14.17
C PRO A 3 2.28 -20.06 -14.49
N ALA A 4 2.05 -19.56 -15.70
CA ALA A 4 2.50 -18.21 -16.07
C ALA A 4 1.87 -17.12 -15.19
N MET A 5 0.58 -17.24 -14.86
CA MET A 5 -0.11 -16.29 -13.98
C MET A 5 0.43 -16.33 -12.56
N ARG A 6 0.86 -17.49 -12.09
CA ARG A 6 1.50 -17.62 -10.77
C ARG A 6 2.78 -16.79 -10.70
N TYR A 7 3.62 -16.85 -11.73
CA TYR A 7 4.86 -16.06 -11.77
C TYR A 7 4.56 -14.56 -11.84
N VAL A 8 3.57 -14.17 -12.63
CA VAL A 8 3.13 -12.77 -12.72
C VAL A 8 2.63 -12.28 -11.35
N THR A 9 1.81 -13.07 -10.69
CA THR A 9 1.28 -12.73 -9.37
C THR A 9 2.40 -12.57 -8.34
N VAL A 10 3.37 -13.48 -8.31
CA VAL A 10 4.53 -13.39 -7.41
C VAL A 10 5.37 -12.16 -7.71
N ALA A 11 5.60 -11.85 -8.99
CA ALA A 11 6.37 -10.67 -9.39
C ALA A 11 5.67 -9.37 -8.97
N ILE A 12 4.38 -9.25 -9.22
CA ILE A 12 3.58 -8.06 -8.86
C ILE A 12 3.50 -7.92 -7.34
N ARG A 13 3.26 -9.01 -6.63
CA ARG A 13 3.23 -9.03 -5.16
C ARG A 13 4.57 -8.56 -4.58
N SER A 14 5.67 -9.08 -5.09
CA SER A 14 7.00 -8.70 -4.64
C SER A 14 7.32 -7.24 -4.94
N LEU A 15 6.93 -6.75 -6.11
CA LEU A 15 7.09 -5.35 -6.48
C LEU A 15 6.31 -4.43 -5.53
N LEU A 16 5.03 -4.69 -5.34
CA LEU A 16 4.18 -3.87 -4.47
C LEU A 16 4.67 -3.94 -3.01
N GLY A 17 5.03 -5.12 -2.54
CA GLY A 17 5.58 -5.33 -1.21
C GLY A 17 6.88 -4.55 -0.99
N LEU A 18 7.76 -4.56 -1.98
CA LEU A 18 9.02 -3.81 -1.93
C LEU A 18 8.79 -2.29 -1.93
N ILE A 19 7.85 -1.80 -2.74
CA ILE A 19 7.49 -0.39 -2.77
C ILE A 19 7.06 0.08 -1.37
N PHE A 20 6.14 -0.63 -0.73
CA PHE A 20 5.63 -0.24 0.58
C PHE A 20 6.64 -0.44 1.70
N LEU A 21 7.39 -1.53 1.67
CA LEU A 21 8.44 -1.77 2.66
C LEU A 21 9.51 -0.67 2.59
N ALA A 22 9.97 -0.33 1.40
CA ALA A 22 10.94 0.73 1.19
C ALA A 22 10.39 2.10 1.62
N SER A 23 9.14 2.41 1.25
CA SER A 23 8.48 3.67 1.62
C SER A 23 8.34 3.81 3.13
N GLY A 24 7.84 2.78 3.81
CA GLY A 24 7.67 2.78 5.25
C GLY A 24 9.00 2.89 6.00
N LEU A 25 10.01 2.13 5.58
CA LEU A 25 11.34 2.22 6.16
C LEU A 25 11.97 3.60 5.94
N ASN A 26 11.82 4.18 4.74
CA ASN A 26 12.31 5.52 4.47
C ASN A 26 11.63 6.57 5.37
N GLY A 27 10.35 6.39 5.68
CA GLY A 27 9.64 7.26 6.60
C GLY A 27 10.22 7.27 8.00
N PHE A 28 10.79 6.14 8.47
CA PHE A 28 11.48 6.07 9.75
C PHE A 28 12.93 6.55 9.67
N LEU A 29 13.65 6.19 8.59
CA LEU A 29 15.09 6.44 8.46
C LEU A 29 15.43 7.80 7.86
N HIS A 30 14.51 8.42 7.13
CA HIS A 30 14.69 9.71 6.44
C HIS A 30 15.93 9.76 5.54
N ARG A 31 16.24 8.62 4.87
CA ARG A 31 17.45 8.50 4.03
C ARG A 31 17.30 9.18 2.68
N PHE A 32 16.08 9.17 2.13
CA PHE A 32 15.81 9.71 0.80
C PHE A 32 14.73 10.77 0.89
N PRO A 33 14.82 11.85 0.08
CA PRO A 33 13.78 12.86 0.04
C PRO A 33 12.47 12.25 -0.46
N ASN A 34 11.36 12.71 0.10
CA ASN A 34 10.02 12.33 -0.34
C ASN A 34 9.43 13.49 -1.14
N PRO A 35 9.32 13.37 -2.49
CA PRO A 35 8.77 14.45 -3.31
C PRO A 35 7.34 14.83 -2.94
N ALA A 36 6.55 13.87 -2.44
CA ALA A 36 5.19 14.15 -1.98
C ALA A 36 5.16 15.11 -0.78
N MET A 37 6.14 15.00 0.14
CA MET A 37 6.25 15.94 1.26
C MET A 37 6.52 17.36 0.77
N LEU A 38 7.35 17.53 -0.24
CA LEU A 38 7.67 18.84 -0.82
C LEU A 38 6.46 19.43 -1.55
N ALA A 39 5.67 18.60 -2.20
CA ALA A 39 4.48 19.04 -2.94
C ALA A 39 3.32 19.46 -2.02
N ALA A 40 3.23 18.90 -0.83
CA ALA A 40 2.12 19.12 0.10
C ALA A 40 2.60 19.33 1.53
N VAL A 41 3.45 20.34 1.72
CA VAL A 41 4.10 20.64 3.02
C VAL A 41 3.09 20.82 4.15
N SER A 42 1.99 21.55 3.90
CA SER A 42 0.97 21.79 4.94
C SER A 42 0.31 20.48 5.41
N PHE A 43 0.01 19.59 4.48
CA PHE A 43 -0.59 18.29 4.79
C PHE A 43 0.36 17.44 5.65
N PHE A 44 1.61 17.30 5.20
CA PHE A 44 2.61 16.50 5.94
C PHE A 44 2.98 17.15 7.27
N SER A 45 3.02 18.48 7.34
CA SER A 45 3.23 19.21 8.61
C SER A 45 2.14 18.86 9.62
N ALA A 46 0.88 18.83 9.19
CA ALA A 46 -0.23 18.43 10.07
C ALA A 46 -0.10 16.97 10.56
N LEU A 47 0.31 16.05 9.67
CA LEU A 47 0.56 14.66 10.07
C LEU A 47 1.68 14.54 11.10
N LEU A 48 2.77 15.30 10.90
CA LEU A 48 3.90 15.32 11.84
C LEU A 48 3.49 15.90 13.20
N HIS A 49 2.70 16.98 13.21
CA HIS A 49 2.23 17.60 14.45
C HIS A 49 1.27 16.71 15.24
N SER A 50 0.66 15.73 14.60
CA SER A 50 -0.18 14.75 15.31
C SER A 50 0.61 13.85 16.25
N HIS A 51 1.92 13.70 16.02
CA HIS A 51 2.88 12.84 16.74
C HIS A 51 2.63 11.33 16.58
N TYR A 52 1.50 10.90 16.00
CA TYR A 52 1.22 9.47 15.82
C TYR A 52 0.96 9.06 14.37
N MET A 53 0.50 9.98 13.52
CA MET A 53 0.04 9.61 12.17
C MET A 53 1.18 9.12 11.28
N VAL A 54 2.33 9.76 11.33
CA VAL A 54 3.47 9.35 10.50
C VAL A 54 4.01 7.98 10.96
N PRO A 55 4.28 7.74 12.26
CA PRO A 55 4.67 6.42 12.72
C PRO A 55 3.62 5.34 12.40
N LEU A 56 2.34 5.65 12.53
CA LEU A 56 1.26 4.72 12.21
C LEU A 56 1.28 4.35 10.72
N LEU A 57 1.38 5.35 9.85
CA LEU A 57 1.44 5.14 8.41
C LEU A 57 2.66 4.30 8.03
N CYS A 58 3.84 4.68 8.51
CA CYS A 58 5.09 3.96 8.22
C CYS A 58 5.05 2.52 8.73
N THR A 59 4.51 2.28 9.92
CA THR A 59 4.34 0.93 10.47
C THR A 59 3.39 0.10 9.60
N THR A 60 2.28 0.68 9.18
CA THR A 60 1.30 0.03 8.29
C THR A 60 1.95 -0.37 6.96
N GLU A 61 2.73 0.53 6.37
CA GLU A 61 3.44 0.27 5.12
C GLU A 61 4.50 -0.83 5.28
N VAL A 62 5.28 -0.80 6.36
CA VAL A 62 6.32 -1.81 6.63
C VAL A 62 5.68 -3.18 6.85
N VAL A 63 4.66 -3.27 7.69
CA VAL A 63 3.99 -4.54 7.99
C VAL A 63 3.30 -5.09 6.74
N GLY A 64 2.50 -4.28 6.07
CA GLY A 64 1.82 -4.69 4.84
C GLY A 64 2.79 -5.09 3.74
N GLY A 65 3.82 -4.28 3.52
CA GLY A 65 4.86 -4.56 2.53
C GLY A 65 5.64 -5.85 2.83
N ALA A 66 5.99 -6.08 4.08
CA ALA A 66 6.68 -7.31 4.50
C ALA A 66 5.81 -8.56 4.29
N LEU A 67 4.51 -8.49 4.59
CA LEU A 67 3.60 -9.60 4.35
C LEU A 67 3.48 -9.92 2.86
N LEU A 68 3.36 -8.91 2.01
CA LEU A 68 3.32 -9.11 0.56
C LEU A 68 4.63 -9.71 0.04
N LEU A 69 5.76 -9.17 0.49
CA LEU A 69 7.08 -9.60 0.01
C LEU A 69 7.39 -11.03 0.44
N SER A 70 7.08 -11.39 1.69
CA SER A 70 7.31 -12.73 2.23
C SER A 70 6.40 -13.79 1.63
N GLY A 71 5.24 -13.43 1.12
CA GLY A 71 4.22 -14.36 0.67
C GLY A 71 3.40 -14.98 1.79
N PHE A 72 3.64 -14.56 3.03
CA PHE A 72 2.89 -15.03 4.20
C PHE A 72 1.75 -14.07 4.51
N LEU A 73 0.54 -14.60 4.69
CA LEU A 73 -0.67 -13.81 4.98
C LEU A 73 -0.90 -12.68 3.97
N VAL A 74 -0.68 -12.94 2.69
CA VAL A 74 -0.82 -11.94 1.62
C VAL A 74 -2.18 -11.23 1.66
N PRO A 75 -3.33 -11.93 1.82
CA PRO A 75 -4.61 -11.24 1.91
C PRO A 75 -4.70 -10.24 3.06
N LEU A 76 -4.09 -10.55 4.21
CA LEU A 76 -4.01 -9.62 5.33
C LEU A 76 -3.18 -8.39 4.98
N GLY A 77 -2.04 -8.60 4.32
CA GLY A 77 -1.20 -7.49 3.83
C GLY A 77 -1.96 -6.56 2.89
N LEU A 78 -2.70 -7.12 1.94
CA LEU A 78 -3.55 -6.35 1.02
C LEU A 78 -4.63 -5.57 1.77
N ALA A 79 -5.29 -6.19 2.73
CA ALA A 79 -6.32 -5.53 3.54
C ALA A 79 -5.76 -4.39 4.38
N ILE A 80 -4.57 -4.56 4.96
CA ILE A 80 -3.88 -3.53 5.75
C ILE A 80 -3.49 -2.35 4.86
N LEU A 81 -3.01 -2.63 3.64
CA LEU A 81 -2.55 -1.59 2.71
C LEU A 81 -3.69 -0.89 1.96
N ALA A 82 -4.87 -1.48 1.85
CA ALA A 82 -5.96 -0.92 1.07
C ALA A 82 -6.33 0.52 1.46
N PRO A 83 -6.51 0.88 2.74
CA PRO A 83 -6.77 2.27 3.12
C PRO A 83 -5.62 3.22 2.75
N VAL A 84 -4.39 2.75 2.86
CA VAL A 84 -3.20 3.52 2.48
C VAL A 84 -3.20 3.78 0.98
N VAL A 85 -3.47 2.76 0.18
CA VAL A 85 -3.56 2.87 -1.29
C VAL A 85 -4.64 3.86 -1.72
N VAL A 86 -5.82 3.80 -1.10
CA VAL A 86 -6.91 4.76 -1.36
C VAL A 86 -6.46 6.18 -1.01
N ASN A 87 -5.81 6.35 0.13
CA ASN A 87 -5.31 7.66 0.54
C ASN A 87 -4.21 8.18 -0.40
N ILE A 88 -3.31 7.33 -0.85
CA ILE A 88 -2.26 7.70 -1.83
C ILE A 88 -2.90 8.21 -3.12
N PHE A 89 -3.94 7.53 -3.61
CA PHE A 89 -4.65 7.95 -4.81
C PHE A 89 -5.27 9.35 -4.64
N PHE A 90 -6.04 9.56 -3.57
CA PHE A 90 -6.67 10.85 -3.32
C PHE A 90 -5.65 11.95 -3.00
N PHE A 91 -4.59 11.62 -2.29
CA PHE A 91 -3.51 12.57 -2.05
C PHE A 91 -2.92 13.11 -3.36
N HIS A 92 -2.59 12.22 -4.29
CA HIS A 92 -2.05 12.64 -5.58
C HIS A 92 -3.10 13.31 -6.46
N LEU A 93 -4.35 12.88 -6.39
CA LEU A 93 -5.41 13.49 -7.17
C LEU A 93 -5.66 14.95 -6.79
N PHE A 94 -5.61 15.26 -5.51
CA PHE A 94 -5.99 16.59 -5.00
C PHE A 94 -4.81 17.46 -4.59
N LEU A 95 -3.72 16.91 -4.10
CA LEU A 95 -2.62 17.66 -3.49
C LEU A 95 -1.32 17.62 -4.28
N ALA A 96 -1.05 16.57 -5.02
CA ALA A 96 0.21 16.39 -5.73
C ALA A 96 0.01 15.66 -7.07
N PRO A 97 -0.63 16.33 -8.07
CA PRO A 97 -1.00 15.68 -9.34
C PRO A 97 0.17 15.07 -10.11
N GLU A 98 1.38 15.56 -9.91
CA GLU A 98 2.60 15.05 -10.56
C GLU A 98 2.85 13.57 -10.24
N GLY A 99 2.44 13.10 -9.08
CA GLY A 99 2.60 11.72 -8.64
C GLY A 99 1.42 10.81 -9.02
N LEU A 100 0.41 11.34 -9.71
CA LEU A 100 -0.80 10.58 -10.05
C LEU A 100 -0.52 9.33 -10.88
N PRO A 101 0.38 9.32 -11.88
CA PRO A 101 0.70 8.09 -12.61
C PRO A 101 1.20 6.96 -11.70
N LEU A 102 2.06 7.27 -10.73
CA LEU A 102 2.53 6.28 -9.75
C LEU A 102 1.39 5.81 -8.86
N ALA A 103 0.54 6.72 -8.40
CA ALA A 103 -0.62 6.39 -7.57
C ALA A 103 -1.58 5.45 -8.30
N ILE A 104 -1.88 5.72 -9.57
CA ILE A 104 -2.72 4.85 -10.41
C ILE A 104 -2.08 3.47 -10.56
N THR A 105 -0.78 3.40 -10.75
CA THR A 105 -0.04 2.14 -10.84
C THR A 105 -0.19 1.33 -9.56
N VAL A 106 -0.01 1.95 -8.40
CA VAL A 106 -0.15 1.29 -7.10
C VAL A 106 -1.58 0.77 -6.91
N VAL A 107 -2.59 1.55 -7.25
CA VAL A 107 -3.99 1.13 -7.20
C VAL A 107 -4.22 -0.09 -8.11
N ALA A 108 -3.70 -0.05 -9.33
CA ALA A 108 -3.87 -1.15 -10.29
C ALA A 108 -3.21 -2.44 -9.78
N LEU A 109 -2.02 -2.36 -9.20
CA LEU A 109 -1.31 -3.51 -8.63
C LEU A 109 -2.08 -4.09 -7.42
N GLU A 110 -2.58 -3.24 -6.56
CA GLU A 110 -3.39 -3.66 -5.39
C GLU A 110 -4.68 -4.36 -5.84
N LEU A 111 -5.39 -3.78 -6.80
CA LEU A 111 -6.62 -4.37 -7.34
C LEU A 111 -6.35 -5.72 -8.04
N PHE A 112 -5.28 -5.79 -8.81
CA PHE A 112 -4.88 -7.05 -9.45
C PHE A 112 -4.63 -8.14 -8.42
N LEU A 113 -3.85 -7.85 -7.38
CA LEU A 113 -3.56 -8.83 -6.34
C LEU A 113 -4.81 -9.21 -5.54
N THR A 114 -5.64 -8.24 -5.20
CA THR A 114 -6.91 -8.50 -4.51
C THR A 114 -7.78 -9.44 -5.33
N PHE A 115 -7.83 -9.26 -6.64
CA PHE A 115 -8.56 -10.17 -7.53
C PHE A 115 -7.93 -11.57 -7.57
N GLN A 116 -6.60 -11.67 -7.62
CA GLN A 116 -5.91 -12.96 -7.60
C GLN A 116 -6.15 -13.72 -6.28
N TYR A 117 -6.23 -13.02 -5.18
CA TYR A 117 -6.46 -13.59 -3.85
C TYR A 117 -7.92 -13.50 -3.40
N ARG A 118 -8.87 -13.24 -4.31
CA ARG A 118 -10.28 -12.99 -3.97
C ARG A 118 -10.96 -14.07 -3.16
N ALA A 119 -10.56 -15.33 -3.35
CA ALA A 119 -11.11 -16.46 -2.60
C ALA A 119 -10.88 -16.31 -1.09
N ALA A 120 -9.77 -15.69 -0.67
CA ALA A 120 -9.48 -15.47 0.73
C ALA A 120 -10.37 -14.38 1.34
N PHE A 121 -10.94 -13.49 0.52
CA PHE A 121 -11.83 -12.42 0.98
C PHE A 121 -13.30 -12.81 0.98
N ALA A 122 -13.65 -13.99 0.43
CA ALA A 122 -15.05 -14.42 0.30
C ALA A 122 -15.79 -14.42 1.65
N GLY A 123 -15.12 -14.83 2.74
CA GLY A 123 -15.69 -14.82 4.08
C GLY A 123 -16.02 -13.42 4.63
N VAL A 124 -15.31 -12.40 4.17
CA VAL A 124 -15.55 -11.01 4.60
C VAL A 124 -16.87 -10.49 4.06
N PHE A 125 -17.25 -10.95 2.86
CA PHE A 125 -18.47 -10.53 2.18
C PHE A 125 -19.64 -11.48 2.43
N SER A 126 -19.42 -12.58 3.14
CA SER A 126 -20.49 -13.46 3.58
C SER A 126 -21.04 -12.98 4.94
N SER A 127 -22.35 -12.94 5.06
CA SER A 127 -23.02 -12.65 6.34
C SER A 127 -23.58 -13.96 6.89
N PRO A 128 -22.82 -14.67 7.73
CA PRO A 128 -23.37 -15.87 8.34
C PRO A 128 -24.57 -15.49 9.20
N ALA A 129 -25.68 -16.21 9.02
CA ALA A 129 -26.80 -16.11 9.92
C ALA A 129 -26.34 -16.63 11.29
N LEU A 130 -26.46 -15.80 12.31
CA LEU A 130 -26.21 -16.22 13.68
C LEU A 130 -27.32 -17.15 14.17
#